data_effbfc32a95fea9ed2e05dcd908866e6
#
_entry.id   effbfc32a95fea9ed2e05dcd908866e6
#
_cell.length_a   1.000
_cell.length_b   1.000
_cell.length_c   1.000
_cell.angle_alpha   90.00
_cell.angle_beta   90.00
_cell.angle_gamma   90.00
#
_symmetry.space_group_name_H-M   'P 1'
#
loop_
_entity.id
_entity.type
_entity.pdbx_description
1 polymer ?
#
loop_
_entity_poly.entity_id
_entity_poly.type
_entity_poly.pdbx_seq_one_letter_code
_entity_poly.pdbx_strand_id
1 'polypeptide(L)'
;RLLKSAKLKRIVEITISDPQERRYSELEQKLEKTYHLQEVIIADTVSTTNQQKDVLGKAAAGYLKSILKDNDIIGVGMGTTIRYIAPYAPRQFQNLTFIPLLGGTGNVDYTLDANHVVDHLSKAFCGEGQHLYVPAVVSHVQTKRTLMKEDSIRQIMNAYDHLNVALVGIGTADNTSSAFRSGYYSDEMKQQAVKDQVCGDICMHLFDKEGRTDCFLYNKQIVGVNLNKLKKVPYAIGIASGVRKAEAIRGAIKGGYINVLVTDAQCGQALTRLND
;
A
#
# COMPACT_ATOMS: atom_id res chain seq x y z
N ARG A 1 17.82 23.01 -31.43
CA ARG A 1 18.47 24.08 -30.64
C ARG A 1 17.77 24.30 -29.29
N LEU A 2 16.44 24.47 -29.23
CA LEU A 2 15.66 24.67 -27.99
C LEU A 2 15.82 23.54 -26.98
N LEU A 3 15.76 22.29 -27.42
CA LEU A 3 15.90 21.10 -26.54
C LEU A 3 17.29 21.01 -25.92
N LYS A 4 18.35 21.35 -26.67
CA LYS A 4 19.72 21.40 -26.16
C LYS A 4 19.90 22.50 -25.10
N SER A 5 19.30 23.67 -25.32
CA SER A 5 19.32 24.78 -24.39
C SER A 5 18.50 24.48 -23.12
N ALA A 6 17.35 23.82 -23.24
CA ALA A 6 16.53 23.41 -22.12
C ALA A 6 17.21 22.33 -21.24
N LYS A 7 17.96 21.39 -21.87
CA LYS A 7 18.78 20.39 -21.18
C LYS A 7 19.95 21.02 -20.41
N LEU A 8 20.65 21.97 -21.04
CA LEU A 8 21.76 22.70 -20.40
C LEU A 8 21.28 23.55 -19.20
N LYS A 9 20.05 24.09 -19.27
CA LYS A 9 19.44 24.87 -18.19
C LYS A 9 18.70 24.02 -17.16
N ARG A 10 18.78 22.68 -17.24
CA ARG A 10 18.06 21.72 -16.39
C ARG A 10 16.53 21.92 -16.35
N ILE A 11 15.96 22.52 -17.38
CA ILE A 11 14.51 22.72 -17.53
C ILE A 11 13.85 21.44 -18.05
N VAL A 12 14.60 20.60 -18.77
CA VAL A 12 14.16 19.30 -19.30
C VAL A 12 15.24 18.27 -19.02
N GLU A 13 14.90 17.24 -18.29
CA GLU A 13 15.71 16.03 -18.14
C GLU A 13 15.19 15.01 -19.15
N ILE A 14 16.03 14.58 -20.08
CA ILE A 14 15.67 13.53 -21.04
C ILE A 14 16.21 12.23 -20.47
N THR A 15 15.36 11.46 -19.85
CA THR A 15 15.65 10.07 -19.46
C THR A 15 15.32 9.20 -20.68
N ILE A 16 16.33 8.49 -21.20
CA ILE A 16 16.12 7.46 -22.21
C ILE A 16 15.72 6.22 -21.43
N SER A 17 14.41 5.94 -21.40
CA SER A 17 13.90 4.70 -20.79
C SER A 17 14.42 3.50 -21.57
N ASP A 18 14.86 2.46 -20.85
CA ASP A 18 15.22 1.17 -21.45
C ASP A 18 14.00 0.64 -22.22
N PRO A 19 14.16 0.05 -23.41
CA PRO A 19 13.07 -0.63 -24.12
C PRO A 19 12.33 -1.68 -23.28
N GLN A 20 12.96 -2.23 -22.22
CA GLN A 20 12.33 -3.11 -21.24
C GLN A 20 11.31 -2.37 -20.35
N GLU A 21 11.48 -1.08 -20.05
CA GLU A 21 10.53 -0.28 -19.29
C GLU A 21 9.20 -0.02 -20.03
N ARG A 22 9.16 -0.21 -21.36
CA ARG A 22 7.95 -0.08 -22.18
C ARG A 22 7.20 -1.38 -22.42
N ARG A 23 7.70 -2.49 -21.89
CA ARG A 23 7.17 -3.83 -22.19
C ARG A 23 5.68 -3.98 -21.88
N TYR A 24 5.19 -3.29 -20.87
CA TYR A 24 3.80 -3.40 -20.40
C TYR A 24 2.98 -2.12 -20.60
N SER A 25 3.47 -1.12 -21.34
CA SER A 25 2.83 0.19 -21.46
C SER A 25 1.39 0.12 -21.98
N GLU A 26 1.07 -0.79 -22.89
CA GLU A 26 -0.30 -0.97 -23.39
C GLU A 26 -1.23 -1.54 -22.30
N LEU A 27 -0.74 -2.49 -21.49
CA LEU A 27 -1.50 -3.08 -20.40
C LEU A 27 -1.69 -2.06 -19.27
N GLU A 28 -0.67 -1.30 -18.91
CA GLU A 28 -0.71 -0.21 -17.94
C GLU A 28 -1.77 0.81 -18.32
N GLN A 29 -1.71 1.36 -19.53
CA GLN A 29 -2.68 2.33 -20.07
C GLN A 29 -4.11 1.77 -20.14
N LYS A 30 -4.26 0.48 -20.50
CA LYS A 30 -5.57 -0.17 -20.49
C LYS A 30 -6.16 -0.20 -19.09
N LEU A 31 -5.36 -0.58 -18.07
CA LEU A 31 -5.80 -0.66 -16.67
C LEU A 31 -6.09 0.74 -16.09
N GLU A 32 -5.23 1.73 -16.36
CA GLU A 32 -5.45 3.13 -15.95
C GLU A 32 -6.78 3.66 -16.45
N LYS A 33 -7.07 3.49 -17.75
CA LYS A 33 -8.32 3.92 -18.35
C LYS A 33 -9.54 3.16 -17.81
N THR A 34 -9.41 1.83 -17.68
CA THR A 34 -10.51 0.94 -17.27
C THR A 34 -10.92 1.18 -15.81
N TYR A 35 -9.92 1.41 -14.95
CA TYR A 35 -10.12 1.53 -13.51
C TYR A 35 -10.02 2.96 -12.99
N HIS A 36 -9.79 3.93 -13.87
CA HIS A 36 -9.58 5.36 -13.53
C HIS A 36 -8.46 5.55 -12.52
N LEU A 37 -7.38 4.75 -12.64
CA LEU A 37 -6.18 4.90 -11.84
C LEU A 37 -5.32 6.04 -12.38
N GLN A 38 -4.60 6.71 -11.48
CA GLN A 38 -3.66 7.76 -11.83
C GLN A 38 -2.43 7.19 -12.54
N GLU A 39 -1.96 6.03 -12.08
CA GLU A 39 -0.80 5.33 -12.64
C GLU A 39 -0.88 3.84 -12.34
N VAL A 40 -0.45 3.00 -13.28
CA VAL A 40 -0.26 1.57 -13.10
C VAL A 40 1.17 1.21 -13.48
N ILE A 41 1.88 0.53 -12.60
CA ILE A 41 3.25 0.07 -12.81
C ILE A 41 3.25 -1.45 -12.83
N ILE A 42 3.60 -2.05 -13.97
CA ILE A 42 3.63 -3.49 -14.13
C ILE A 42 5.07 -4.00 -14.13
N ALA A 43 5.36 -4.84 -13.16
CA ALA A 43 6.61 -5.57 -13.04
C ALA A 43 6.52 -6.94 -13.71
N ASP A 44 7.67 -7.54 -14.04
CA ASP A 44 7.73 -8.89 -14.56
C ASP A 44 7.13 -9.89 -13.55
N THR A 45 6.45 -10.91 -14.08
CA THR A 45 6.08 -12.08 -13.27
C THR A 45 7.25 -13.04 -13.19
N VAL A 46 7.63 -13.39 -11.97
CA VAL A 46 8.73 -14.32 -11.68
C VAL A 46 8.25 -15.52 -10.87
N SER A 47 9.04 -16.60 -10.87
CA SER A 47 8.60 -17.91 -10.39
C SER A 47 8.51 -18.06 -8.87
N THR A 48 9.30 -17.32 -8.11
CA THR A 48 9.31 -17.46 -6.65
C THR A 48 8.69 -16.23 -5.96
N THR A 49 8.02 -16.47 -4.83
CA THR A 49 7.36 -15.41 -4.06
C THR A 49 8.32 -14.30 -3.61
N ASN A 50 9.54 -14.64 -3.18
CA ASN A 50 10.50 -13.64 -2.71
C ASN A 50 11.07 -12.82 -3.87
N GLN A 51 11.37 -13.44 -5.01
CA GLN A 51 11.78 -12.73 -6.22
C GLN A 51 10.65 -11.81 -6.71
N GLN A 52 9.39 -12.27 -6.66
CA GLN A 52 8.26 -11.44 -7.05
C GLN A 52 8.13 -10.19 -6.17
N LYS A 53 8.33 -10.33 -4.85
CA LYS A 53 8.33 -9.19 -3.94
C LYS A 53 9.49 -8.23 -4.23
N ASP A 54 10.65 -8.76 -4.57
CA ASP A 54 11.84 -7.97 -4.91
C ASP A 54 11.62 -7.14 -6.17
N VAL A 55 11.11 -7.76 -7.23
CA VAL A 55 10.79 -7.07 -8.50
C VAL A 55 9.73 -5.98 -8.28
N LEU A 56 8.69 -6.26 -7.47
CA LEU A 56 7.68 -5.24 -7.10
C LEU A 56 8.29 -4.13 -6.25
N GLY A 57 9.16 -4.45 -5.30
CA GLY A 57 9.85 -3.47 -4.48
C GLY A 57 10.71 -2.52 -5.31
N LYS A 58 11.44 -3.06 -6.31
CA LYS A 58 12.21 -2.27 -7.25
C LYS A 58 11.33 -1.35 -8.10
N ALA A 59 10.23 -1.87 -8.64
CA ALA A 59 9.28 -1.09 -9.43
C ALA A 59 8.65 0.05 -8.60
N ALA A 60 8.20 -0.25 -7.37
CA ALA A 60 7.65 0.75 -6.46
C ALA A 60 8.68 1.83 -6.07
N ALA A 61 9.95 1.45 -5.81
CA ALA A 61 11.01 2.40 -5.51
C ALA A 61 11.31 3.32 -6.71
N GLY A 62 11.29 2.78 -7.93
CA GLY A 62 11.43 3.56 -9.17
C GLY A 62 10.33 4.61 -9.31
N TYR A 63 9.08 4.22 -9.04
CA TYR A 63 7.95 5.13 -9.06
C TYR A 63 8.05 6.19 -7.93
N LEU A 64 8.37 5.79 -6.72
CA LEU A 64 8.59 6.72 -5.60
C LEU A 64 9.66 7.77 -5.92
N LYS A 65 10.73 7.38 -6.62
CA LYS A 65 11.77 8.32 -7.06
C LYS A 65 11.23 9.44 -7.96
N SER A 66 10.18 9.18 -8.74
CA SER A 66 9.60 10.15 -9.67
C SER A 66 8.60 11.11 -9.01
N ILE A 67 7.98 10.71 -7.88
CA ILE A 67 6.88 11.48 -7.27
C ILE A 67 7.25 12.16 -5.94
N LEU A 68 8.19 11.57 -5.17
CA LEU A 68 8.57 12.11 -3.86
C LEU A 68 9.18 13.49 -3.95
N LYS A 69 8.92 14.27 -2.90
CA LYS A 69 9.47 15.61 -2.68
C LYS A 69 10.04 15.71 -1.27
N ASP A 70 10.92 16.67 -1.05
CA ASP A 70 11.41 16.99 0.28
C ASP A 70 10.24 17.34 1.21
N ASN A 71 10.34 16.91 2.46
CA ASN A 71 9.34 17.09 3.52
C ASN A 71 8.03 16.27 3.32
N ASP A 72 7.99 15.29 2.40
CA ASP A 72 6.80 14.44 2.26
C ASP A 72 6.58 13.56 3.49
N ILE A 73 5.29 13.35 3.82
CA ILE A 73 4.83 12.41 4.85
C ILE A 73 4.32 11.16 4.16
N ILE A 74 4.95 10.01 4.48
CA ILE A 74 4.67 8.71 3.88
C ILE A 74 3.99 7.79 4.90
N GLY A 75 2.74 7.46 4.67
CA GLY A 75 2.02 6.44 5.43
C GLY A 75 2.42 5.04 4.98
N VAL A 76 2.71 4.17 5.93
CA VAL A 76 3.20 2.81 5.64
C VAL A 76 2.27 1.78 6.27
N GLY A 77 1.65 0.96 5.43
CA GLY A 77 0.86 -0.18 5.86
C GLY A 77 1.71 -1.37 6.29
N MET A 78 1.05 -2.37 6.83
CA MET A 78 1.67 -3.66 7.12
C MET A 78 1.87 -4.49 5.84
N GLY A 79 2.79 -5.43 5.86
CA GLY A 79 2.90 -6.46 4.83
C GLY A 79 4.30 -6.79 4.37
N THR A 80 4.45 -8.01 3.85
CA THR A 80 5.76 -8.54 3.46
C THR A 80 6.35 -7.89 2.20
N THR A 81 5.53 -7.32 1.29
CA THR A 81 5.99 -6.80 0.01
C THR A 81 6.57 -5.39 0.12
N ILE A 82 5.96 -4.53 0.94
CA ILE A 82 6.35 -3.11 1.08
C ILE A 82 7.81 -2.97 1.52
N ARG A 83 8.29 -3.83 2.42
CA ARG A 83 9.69 -3.79 2.91
C ARG A 83 10.74 -4.01 1.81
N TYR A 84 10.36 -4.67 0.70
CA TYR A 84 11.26 -4.89 -0.45
C TYR A 84 11.56 -3.62 -1.25
N ILE A 85 10.91 -2.50 -0.92
CA ILE A 85 11.26 -1.17 -1.46
C ILE A 85 12.63 -0.71 -0.94
N ALA A 86 12.97 -1.03 0.31
CA ALA A 86 14.15 -0.52 1.01
C ALA A 86 15.49 -0.72 0.28
N PRO A 87 15.81 -1.87 -0.33
CA PRO A 87 17.06 -2.06 -1.06
C PRO A 87 17.24 -1.09 -2.24
N TYR A 88 16.14 -0.55 -2.78
CA TYR A 88 16.10 0.32 -3.95
C TYR A 88 15.74 1.77 -3.61
N ALA A 89 15.74 2.12 -2.33
CA ALA A 89 15.30 3.42 -1.84
C ALA A 89 16.14 4.57 -2.42
N PRO A 90 15.53 5.58 -3.06
CA PRO A 90 16.23 6.79 -3.46
C PRO A 90 16.62 7.62 -2.23
N ARG A 91 17.89 8.07 -2.17
CA ARG A 91 18.45 8.80 -1.03
C ARG A 91 18.63 10.31 -1.30
N GLN A 92 17.94 10.81 -2.31
CA GLN A 92 18.10 12.18 -2.78
C GLN A 92 17.18 13.20 -2.11
N PHE A 93 16.21 12.72 -1.33
CA PHE A 93 15.20 13.56 -0.68
C PHE A 93 15.58 13.87 0.77
N GLN A 94 15.14 15.04 1.26
CA GLN A 94 15.41 15.51 2.62
C GLN A 94 14.12 15.57 3.45
N ASN A 95 14.27 15.34 4.76
CA ASN A 95 13.18 15.48 5.74
C ASN A 95 11.94 14.63 5.45
N LEU A 96 12.10 13.44 4.85
CA LEU A 96 10.99 12.51 4.68
C LEU A 96 10.55 11.98 6.04
N THR A 97 9.25 11.93 6.29
CA THR A 97 8.67 11.36 7.52
C THR A 97 7.84 10.13 7.18
N PHE A 98 8.16 9.00 7.80
CA PHE A 98 7.44 7.75 7.64
C PHE A 98 6.58 7.48 8.88
N ILE A 99 5.29 7.22 8.70
CA ILE A 99 4.36 6.93 9.79
C ILE A 99 3.59 5.62 9.52
N PRO A 100 3.33 4.78 10.54
CA PRO A 100 2.57 3.55 10.36
C PRO A 100 1.09 3.87 10.15
N LEU A 101 0.43 3.17 9.23
CA LEU A 101 -1.00 3.32 8.96
C LEU A 101 -1.89 2.52 9.91
N LEU A 102 -1.31 1.70 10.78
CA LEU A 102 -2.04 0.95 11.82
C LEU A 102 -1.12 0.66 13.01
N GLY A 103 -1.73 0.33 14.14
CA GLY A 103 -1.02 -0.05 15.35
C GLY A 103 -0.22 -1.34 15.20
N GLY A 104 0.53 -1.69 16.24
CA GLY A 104 1.38 -2.87 16.28
C GLY A 104 0.59 -4.17 16.28
N THR A 105 1.15 -5.18 15.65
CA THR A 105 0.50 -6.47 15.44
C THR A 105 0.92 -7.54 16.46
N GLY A 106 1.71 -7.16 17.47
CA GLY A 106 2.06 -8.04 18.61
C GLY A 106 3.07 -9.14 18.26
N ASN A 107 2.89 -10.32 18.84
CA ASN A 107 3.84 -11.45 18.78
C ASN A 107 3.82 -12.25 17.46
N VAL A 108 3.08 -11.80 16.47
CA VAL A 108 3.10 -12.43 15.16
C VAL A 108 4.33 -11.94 14.39
N ASP A 109 4.66 -12.55 13.27
CA ASP A 109 5.83 -12.20 12.46
C ASP A 109 6.06 -10.69 12.44
N TYR A 110 6.97 -10.22 13.31
CA TYR A 110 7.25 -8.79 13.50
C TYR A 110 7.67 -8.09 12.20
N THR A 111 8.14 -8.87 11.22
CA THR A 111 8.53 -8.34 9.90
C THR A 111 7.33 -7.86 9.08
N LEU A 112 6.10 -8.19 9.49
CA LEU A 112 4.85 -7.71 8.91
C LEU A 112 4.36 -6.42 9.57
N ASP A 113 4.83 -6.13 10.79
CA ASP A 113 4.38 -5.00 11.60
C ASP A 113 4.66 -3.66 10.92
N ALA A 114 3.66 -2.78 10.91
CA ALA A 114 3.78 -1.49 10.24
C ALA A 114 4.88 -0.60 10.85
N ASN A 115 5.08 -0.63 12.18
CA ASN A 115 6.15 0.11 12.84
C ASN A 115 7.52 -0.42 12.40
N HIS A 116 7.67 -1.77 12.30
CA HIS A 116 8.91 -2.36 11.81
C HIS A 116 9.20 -1.99 10.34
N VAL A 117 8.16 -2.00 9.49
CA VAL A 117 8.32 -1.59 8.08
C VAL A 117 8.68 -0.10 7.99
N VAL A 118 8.11 0.76 8.84
CA VAL A 118 8.48 2.18 8.99
C VAL A 118 9.95 2.32 9.32
N ASP A 119 10.47 1.60 10.33
CA ASP A 119 11.90 1.63 10.68
C ASP A 119 12.79 1.23 9.51
N HIS A 120 12.37 0.21 8.79
CA HIS A 120 13.16 -0.30 7.68
C HIS A 120 13.22 0.69 6.50
N LEU A 121 12.07 1.29 6.14
CA LEU A 121 11.99 2.25 5.06
C LEU A 121 12.61 3.60 5.44
N SER A 122 12.33 4.14 6.63
CA SER A 122 12.89 5.43 7.04
C SER A 122 14.42 5.42 7.02
N LYS A 123 15.05 4.36 7.54
CA LYS A 123 16.50 4.17 7.46
C LYS A 123 17.02 4.09 6.01
N ALA A 124 16.32 3.35 5.15
CA ALA A 124 16.72 3.18 3.76
C ALA A 124 16.65 4.47 2.95
N PHE A 125 15.62 5.29 3.19
CA PHE A 125 15.40 6.58 2.53
C PHE A 125 16.15 7.76 3.21
N CYS A 126 16.89 7.52 4.30
CA CYS A 126 17.50 8.55 5.13
C CYS A 126 16.48 9.56 5.69
N GLY A 127 15.27 9.11 5.99
CA GLY A 127 14.19 9.88 6.59
C GLY A 127 13.98 9.56 8.07
N GLU A 128 12.95 10.14 8.67
CA GLU A 128 12.54 9.91 10.06
C GLU A 128 11.36 8.94 10.13
N GLY A 129 11.40 8.01 11.08
CA GLY A 129 10.30 7.08 11.39
C GLY A 129 9.57 7.51 12.65
N GLN A 130 8.25 7.66 12.60
CA GLN A 130 7.40 7.78 13.77
C GLN A 130 6.70 6.44 14.03
N HIS A 131 6.23 6.23 15.27
CA HIS A 131 5.67 4.94 15.68
C HIS A 131 4.29 5.12 16.33
N LEU A 132 3.43 4.13 16.13
CA LEU A 132 2.12 4.04 16.76
C LEU A 132 2.10 2.85 17.73
N TYR A 133 2.42 3.12 19.00
CA TYR A 133 2.52 2.09 20.04
C TYR A 133 1.16 1.76 20.68
N VAL A 134 0.27 1.23 19.86
CA VAL A 134 -1.03 0.70 20.28
C VAL A 134 -1.28 -0.63 19.56
N PRO A 135 -2.11 -1.52 20.07
CA PRO A 135 -2.53 -2.70 19.30
C PRO A 135 -3.24 -2.31 18.01
N ALA A 136 -2.95 -3.02 16.91
CA ALA A 136 -3.65 -2.85 15.63
C ALA A 136 -5.15 -3.16 15.77
N VAL A 137 -5.52 -4.09 16.65
CA VAL A 137 -6.89 -4.51 16.91
C VAL A 137 -7.15 -4.49 18.40
N VAL A 138 -8.27 -3.95 18.82
CA VAL A 138 -8.73 -3.95 20.21
C VAL A 138 -10.01 -4.76 20.34
N SER A 139 -10.22 -5.37 21.52
CA SER A 139 -11.38 -6.23 21.78
C SER A 139 -12.70 -5.44 21.79
N HIS A 140 -12.67 -4.17 22.16
CA HIS A 140 -13.87 -3.34 22.27
C HIS A 140 -13.69 -1.96 21.63
N VAL A 141 -14.72 -1.49 20.94
CA VAL A 141 -14.73 -0.15 20.32
C VAL A 141 -14.50 0.96 21.35
N GLN A 142 -14.96 0.77 22.59
CA GLN A 142 -14.75 1.73 23.67
C GLN A 142 -13.25 1.88 24.01
N THR A 143 -12.49 0.77 24.03
CA THR A 143 -11.03 0.79 24.21
C THR A 143 -10.36 1.63 23.13
N LYS A 144 -10.73 1.42 21.85
CA LYS A 144 -10.26 2.28 20.74
C LYS A 144 -10.53 3.76 21.01
N ARG A 145 -11.78 4.10 21.39
CA ARG A 145 -12.16 5.48 21.67
C ARG A 145 -11.35 6.13 22.80
N THR A 146 -10.99 5.35 23.80
CA THR A 146 -10.14 5.81 24.92
C THR A 146 -8.72 6.05 24.43
N LEU A 147 -8.10 5.07 23.76
CA LEU A 147 -6.76 5.21 23.21
C LEU A 147 -6.61 6.39 22.25
N MET A 148 -7.60 6.64 21.42
CA MET A 148 -7.60 7.77 20.48
C MET A 148 -7.62 9.16 21.12
N LYS A 149 -7.84 9.25 22.46
CA LYS A 149 -7.78 10.53 23.19
C LYS A 149 -6.38 10.85 23.69
N GLU A 150 -5.49 9.85 23.75
CA GLU A 150 -4.11 10.04 24.19
C GLU A 150 -3.33 10.91 23.20
N ASP A 151 -2.56 11.86 23.69
CA ASP A 151 -1.88 12.88 22.87
C ASP A 151 -0.92 12.27 21.85
N SER A 152 -0.10 11.29 22.27
CA SER A 152 0.85 10.64 21.39
C SER A 152 0.18 9.87 20.23
N ILE A 153 -0.97 9.27 20.50
CA ILE A 153 -1.75 8.56 19.48
C ILE A 153 -2.43 9.57 18.56
N ARG A 154 -3.02 10.61 19.14
CA ARG A 154 -3.72 11.67 18.41
C ARG A 154 -2.80 12.40 17.43
N GLN A 155 -1.52 12.61 17.76
CA GLN A 155 -0.54 13.19 16.86
C GLN A 155 -0.40 12.36 15.56
N ILE A 156 -0.22 11.05 15.65
CA ILE A 156 -0.13 10.16 14.49
C ILE A 156 -1.46 10.14 13.71
N MET A 157 -2.60 10.08 14.42
CA MET A 157 -3.92 10.07 13.77
C MET A 157 -4.21 11.37 12.98
N ASN A 158 -3.73 12.52 13.49
CA ASN A 158 -3.83 13.80 12.80
C ASN A 158 -2.90 13.87 11.59
N ALA A 159 -1.70 13.29 11.67
CA ALA A 159 -0.77 13.24 10.56
C ALA A 159 -1.34 12.50 9.32
N TYR A 160 -2.33 11.60 9.51
CA TYR A 160 -3.01 10.96 8.39
C TYR A 160 -3.80 11.92 7.49
N ASP A 161 -4.12 13.12 7.94
CA ASP A 161 -4.77 14.14 7.11
C ASP A 161 -3.78 14.90 6.20
N HIS A 162 -2.48 14.69 6.42
CA HIS A 162 -1.38 15.37 5.72
C HIS A 162 -0.48 14.42 4.93
N LEU A 163 -0.93 13.18 4.71
CA LEU A 163 -0.19 12.21 3.90
C LEU A 163 -0.04 12.68 2.46
N ASN A 164 1.20 12.69 1.97
CA ASN A 164 1.52 12.88 0.55
C ASN A 164 1.48 11.55 -0.19
N VAL A 165 1.98 10.49 0.45
CA VAL A 165 2.04 9.13 -0.09
C VAL A 165 1.51 8.15 0.94
N ALA A 166 0.78 7.13 0.51
CA ALA A 166 0.43 5.95 1.31
C ALA A 166 0.89 4.69 0.59
N LEU A 167 1.68 3.86 1.26
CA LEU A 167 2.15 2.56 0.76
C LEU A 167 1.31 1.47 1.43
N VAL A 168 0.47 0.77 0.68
CA VAL A 168 -0.42 -0.25 1.22
C VAL A 168 -0.27 -1.58 0.50
N GLY A 169 -0.24 -2.66 1.27
CA GLY A 169 -0.45 -4.01 0.74
C GLY A 169 -1.94 -4.28 0.58
N ILE A 170 -2.29 -5.14 -0.37
CA ILE A 170 -3.65 -5.63 -0.53
C ILE A 170 -3.65 -7.12 -0.24
N GLY A 171 -4.39 -7.53 0.79
CA GLY A 171 -4.60 -8.92 1.18
C GLY A 171 -5.87 -9.51 0.56
N THR A 172 -5.91 -10.84 0.44
CA THR A 172 -7.14 -11.60 0.16
C THR A 172 -7.78 -12.07 1.47
N ALA A 173 -9.08 -12.30 1.47
CA ALA A 173 -9.81 -12.81 2.64
C ALA A 173 -9.72 -14.35 2.76
N ASP A 174 -8.55 -14.92 2.52
CA ASP A 174 -8.30 -16.35 2.59
C ASP A 174 -6.96 -16.68 3.26
N ASN A 175 -6.71 -17.96 3.49
CA ASN A 175 -5.49 -18.46 4.13
C ASN A 175 -4.21 -18.25 3.29
N THR A 176 -4.27 -17.63 2.11
CA THR A 176 -3.09 -17.24 1.34
C THR A 176 -2.59 -15.85 1.75
N SER A 177 -3.45 -15.02 2.34
CA SER A 177 -3.08 -13.72 2.90
C SER A 177 -2.19 -13.85 4.13
N SER A 178 -1.17 -13.01 4.21
CA SER A 178 -0.29 -12.94 5.39
C SER A 178 -1.08 -12.53 6.64
N ALA A 179 -2.03 -11.60 6.53
CA ALA A 179 -2.87 -11.17 7.64
C ALA A 179 -3.78 -12.30 8.15
N PHE A 180 -4.41 -13.08 7.27
CA PHE A 180 -5.25 -14.21 7.66
C PHE A 180 -4.46 -15.38 8.27
N ARG A 181 -3.21 -15.60 7.80
CA ARG A 181 -2.34 -16.65 8.37
C ARG A 181 -1.72 -16.28 9.71
N SER A 182 -1.51 -15.00 9.93
CA SER A 182 -0.74 -14.50 11.08
C SER A 182 -1.42 -14.61 12.45
N GLY A 183 -2.67 -15.13 12.50
CA GLY A 183 -3.42 -15.29 13.75
C GLY A 183 -4.09 -14.01 14.26
N TYR A 184 -4.09 -12.92 13.50
CA TYR A 184 -4.83 -11.70 13.84
C TYR A 184 -6.34 -11.87 13.78
N TYR A 185 -6.80 -12.73 12.89
CA TYR A 185 -8.20 -13.05 12.76
C TYR A 185 -8.47 -14.38 13.44
N SER A 186 -9.39 -14.41 14.41
CA SER A 186 -9.85 -15.67 15.01
C SER A 186 -10.55 -16.53 13.94
N ASP A 187 -10.69 -17.82 14.22
CA ASP A 187 -11.36 -18.73 13.27
C ASP A 187 -12.83 -18.35 13.05
N GLU A 188 -13.51 -17.83 14.09
CA GLU A 188 -14.86 -17.30 13.96
C GLU A 188 -14.89 -16.07 13.03
N MET A 189 -13.92 -15.16 13.14
CA MET A 189 -13.80 -13.99 12.27
C MET A 189 -13.53 -14.40 10.82
N LYS A 190 -12.70 -15.41 10.59
CA LYS A 190 -12.43 -15.94 9.24
C LYS A 190 -13.69 -16.55 8.64
N GLN A 191 -14.44 -17.34 9.42
CA GLN A 191 -15.70 -17.91 8.97
C GLN A 191 -16.74 -16.83 8.70
N GLN A 192 -16.80 -15.79 9.51
CA GLN A 192 -17.71 -14.67 9.29
C GLN A 192 -17.31 -13.87 8.03
N ALA A 193 -16.03 -13.63 7.79
CA ALA A 193 -15.55 -12.96 6.59
C ALA A 193 -16.00 -13.69 5.30
N VAL A 194 -15.99 -15.03 5.29
CA VAL A 194 -16.51 -15.82 4.17
C VAL A 194 -18.02 -15.61 3.98
N LYS A 195 -18.80 -15.65 5.07
CA LYS A 195 -20.26 -15.43 5.03
C LYS A 195 -20.61 -14.02 4.54
N ASP A 196 -19.82 -13.04 4.96
CA ASP A 196 -20.00 -11.62 4.63
C ASP A 196 -19.44 -11.27 3.25
N GLN A 197 -18.91 -12.25 2.50
CA GLN A 197 -18.33 -12.05 1.16
C GLN A 197 -17.19 -11.02 1.13
N VAL A 198 -16.35 -11.03 2.15
CA VAL A 198 -15.11 -10.23 2.15
C VAL A 198 -14.23 -10.68 0.99
N CYS A 199 -13.77 -9.75 0.17
CA CYS A 199 -12.87 -10.06 -0.94
C CYS A 199 -11.42 -9.68 -0.66
N GLY A 200 -11.17 -8.73 0.25
CA GLY A 200 -9.83 -8.31 0.58
C GLY A 200 -9.72 -7.45 1.83
N ASP A 201 -8.47 -7.11 2.16
CA ASP A 201 -8.14 -6.19 3.24
C ASP A 201 -7.04 -5.20 2.85
N ILE A 202 -7.09 -4.00 3.44
CA ILE A 202 -6.01 -3.01 3.48
C ILE A 202 -5.86 -2.55 4.92
N CYS A 203 -4.63 -2.62 5.47
CA CYS A 203 -4.37 -2.26 6.85
C CYS A 203 -5.37 -2.93 7.82
N MET A 204 -5.63 -4.21 7.61
CA MET A 204 -6.60 -5.06 8.34
C MET A 204 -8.07 -4.66 8.18
N HIS A 205 -8.40 -3.56 7.51
CA HIS A 205 -9.79 -3.22 7.22
C HIS A 205 -10.31 -4.11 6.08
N LEU A 206 -11.34 -4.88 6.39
CA LEU A 206 -12.02 -5.77 5.46
C LEU A 206 -12.93 -4.98 4.52
N PHE A 207 -12.99 -5.40 3.26
CA PHE A 207 -13.91 -4.83 2.26
C PHE A 207 -14.45 -5.91 1.31
N ASP A 208 -15.62 -5.66 0.73
CA ASP A 208 -16.22 -6.51 -0.28
C ASP A 208 -15.73 -6.15 -1.70
N LYS A 209 -16.23 -6.87 -2.70
CA LYS A 209 -15.91 -6.67 -4.12
C LYS A 209 -16.28 -5.28 -4.67
N GLU A 210 -17.18 -4.56 -4.00
CA GLU A 210 -17.55 -3.19 -4.33
C GLU A 210 -16.77 -2.15 -3.49
N GLY A 211 -15.83 -2.61 -2.66
CA GLY A 211 -15.01 -1.76 -1.80
C GLY A 211 -15.75 -1.22 -0.57
N ARG A 212 -16.89 -1.79 -0.18
CA ARG A 212 -17.64 -1.36 1.00
C ARG A 212 -17.00 -1.93 2.26
N THR A 213 -16.90 -1.13 3.30
CA THR A 213 -16.24 -1.47 4.59
C THR A 213 -17.16 -1.38 5.79
N ASP A 214 -18.29 -0.69 5.67
CA ASP A 214 -19.23 -0.38 6.75
C ASP A 214 -20.06 -1.58 7.20
N CYS A 215 -20.22 -2.56 6.34
CA CYS A 215 -20.89 -3.83 6.66
C CYS A 215 -20.07 -4.73 7.60
N PHE A 216 -18.78 -4.49 7.77
CA PHE A 216 -17.91 -5.35 8.60
C PHE A 216 -17.68 -4.73 9.98
N LEU A 217 -18.35 -5.27 11.01
CA LEU A 217 -18.26 -4.77 12.39
C LEU A 217 -16.82 -4.82 12.94
N TYR A 218 -16.04 -5.79 12.51
CA TYR A 218 -14.64 -5.93 12.87
C TYR A 218 -13.82 -4.66 12.56
N ASN A 219 -14.10 -3.97 11.47
CA ASN A 219 -13.38 -2.76 11.08
C ASN A 219 -13.47 -1.65 12.14
N LYS A 220 -14.49 -1.67 13.01
CA LYS A 220 -14.64 -0.72 14.11
C LYS A 220 -13.59 -0.91 15.22
N GLN A 221 -12.98 -2.09 15.31
CA GLN A 221 -11.98 -2.45 16.33
C GLN A 221 -10.54 -2.14 15.91
N ILE A 222 -10.30 -1.80 14.64
CA ILE A 222 -8.97 -1.52 14.10
C ILE A 222 -8.50 -0.14 14.53
N VAL A 223 -7.29 -0.06 15.09
CA VAL A 223 -6.63 1.19 15.48
C VAL A 223 -5.61 1.55 14.41
N GLY A 224 -5.93 2.54 13.61
CA GLY A 224 -5.11 2.96 12.48
C GLY A 224 -5.84 3.95 11.59
N VAL A 225 -5.33 4.11 10.38
CA VAL A 225 -5.91 4.99 9.37
C VAL A 225 -7.34 4.56 9.03
N ASN A 226 -8.25 5.50 8.95
CA ASN A 226 -9.56 5.25 8.33
C ASN A 226 -9.38 5.20 6.82
N LEU A 227 -9.85 4.14 6.16
CA LEU A 227 -9.69 3.98 4.71
C LEU A 227 -10.26 5.17 3.90
N ASN A 228 -11.26 5.90 4.44
CA ASN A 228 -11.73 7.12 3.80
C ASN A 228 -10.68 8.25 3.76
N LYS A 229 -9.65 8.21 4.63
CA LYS A 229 -8.51 9.14 4.54
C LYS A 229 -7.59 8.76 3.38
N LEU A 230 -7.43 7.48 3.07
CA LEU A 230 -6.63 7.02 1.93
C LEU A 230 -7.17 7.57 0.59
N LYS A 231 -8.50 7.74 0.47
CA LYS A 231 -9.13 8.33 -0.72
C LYS A 231 -8.67 9.76 -1.03
N LYS A 232 -8.13 10.46 -0.03
CA LYS A 232 -7.68 11.85 -0.14
C LYS A 232 -6.17 11.97 -0.32
N VAL A 233 -5.44 10.87 -0.19
CA VAL A 233 -3.98 10.87 -0.33
C VAL A 233 -3.62 11.06 -1.81
N PRO A 234 -2.74 12.01 -2.16
CA PRO A 234 -2.35 12.25 -3.54
C PRO A 234 -1.84 11.01 -4.25
N TYR A 235 -1.05 10.20 -3.56
CA TYR A 235 -0.50 8.95 -4.07
C TYR A 235 -0.76 7.80 -3.09
N ALA A 236 -1.94 7.19 -3.18
CA ALA A 236 -2.29 5.97 -2.44
C ALA A 236 -1.88 4.75 -3.29
N ILE A 237 -0.71 4.18 -2.99
CA ILE A 237 -0.05 3.16 -3.79
C ILE A 237 -0.37 1.77 -3.24
N GLY A 238 -1.17 1.00 -3.97
CA GLY A 238 -1.41 -0.42 -3.71
C GLY A 238 -0.31 -1.29 -4.30
N ILE A 239 0.35 -2.11 -3.49
CA ILE A 239 1.43 -3.00 -3.94
C ILE A 239 1.02 -4.44 -3.70
N ALA A 240 0.65 -5.14 -4.78
CA ALA A 240 0.15 -6.50 -4.69
C ALA A 240 0.40 -7.27 -5.99
N SER A 241 0.64 -8.58 -5.92
CA SER A 241 0.91 -9.45 -7.07
C SER A 241 0.17 -10.77 -6.98
N GLY A 242 0.02 -11.40 -8.14
CA GLY A 242 -0.57 -12.72 -8.31
C GLY A 242 -2.06 -12.67 -8.69
N VAL A 243 -2.44 -13.55 -9.60
CA VAL A 243 -3.78 -13.63 -10.19
C VAL A 243 -4.90 -13.71 -9.13
N ARG A 244 -4.65 -14.42 -8.02
CA ARG A 244 -5.62 -14.56 -6.92
C ARG A 244 -6.00 -13.25 -6.24
N LYS A 245 -5.16 -12.22 -6.35
CA LYS A 245 -5.40 -10.91 -5.74
C LYS A 245 -6.21 -9.95 -6.64
N ALA A 246 -6.48 -10.34 -7.88
CA ALA A 246 -7.15 -9.46 -8.84
C ALA A 246 -8.52 -8.95 -8.33
N GLU A 247 -9.34 -9.80 -7.72
CA GLU A 247 -10.64 -9.36 -7.16
C GLU A 247 -10.46 -8.41 -5.97
N ALA A 248 -9.52 -8.70 -5.06
CA ALA A 248 -9.23 -7.83 -3.94
C ALA A 248 -8.68 -6.48 -4.41
N ILE A 249 -7.79 -6.46 -5.42
CA ILE A 249 -7.28 -5.22 -6.03
C ILE A 249 -8.42 -4.43 -6.66
N ARG A 250 -9.33 -5.08 -7.41
CA ARG A 250 -10.51 -4.43 -7.99
C ARG A 250 -11.41 -3.83 -6.91
N GLY A 251 -11.66 -4.56 -5.82
CA GLY A 251 -12.42 -4.06 -4.66
C GLY A 251 -11.75 -2.85 -4.01
N ALA A 252 -10.44 -2.87 -3.84
CA ALA A 252 -9.66 -1.75 -3.32
C ALA A 252 -9.75 -0.49 -4.21
N ILE A 253 -9.70 -0.67 -5.52
CA ILE A 253 -9.87 0.40 -6.51
C ILE A 253 -11.29 0.96 -6.48
N LYS A 254 -12.32 0.10 -6.51
CA LYS A 254 -13.72 0.52 -6.43
C LYS A 254 -14.03 1.27 -5.13
N GLY A 255 -13.41 0.86 -4.03
CA GLY A 255 -13.49 1.56 -2.76
C GLY A 255 -12.76 2.92 -2.76
N GLY A 256 -11.93 3.20 -3.76
CA GLY A 256 -11.12 4.42 -3.85
C GLY A 256 -9.96 4.43 -2.85
N TYR A 257 -9.50 3.28 -2.36
CA TYR A 257 -8.45 3.18 -1.34
C TYR A 257 -7.05 3.27 -1.91
N ILE A 258 -6.93 3.06 -3.22
CA ILE A 258 -5.71 3.26 -4.00
C ILE A 258 -6.03 4.03 -5.27
N ASN A 259 -5.11 4.86 -5.71
CA ASN A 259 -5.15 5.56 -7.00
C ASN A 259 -3.92 5.24 -7.87
N VAL A 260 -2.94 4.52 -7.32
CA VAL A 260 -1.77 3.97 -8.02
C VAL A 260 -1.67 2.48 -7.70
N LEU A 261 -1.35 1.68 -8.70
CA LEU A 261 -1.18 0.24 -8.56
C LEU A 261 0.20 -0.21 -9.02
N VAL A 262 0.93 -0.91 -8.15
CA VAL A 262 2.15 -1.66 -8.52
C VAL A 262 1.83 -3.14 -8.46
N THR A 263 1.89 -3.82 -9.62
CA THR A 263 1.50 -5.24 -9.73
C THR A 263 2.39 -6.00 -10.71
N ASP A 264 2.19 -7.31 -10.84
CA ASP A 264 2.85 -8.13 -11.85
C ASP A 264 2.00 -8.31 -13.12
N ALA A 265 2.64 -8.71 -14.21
CA ALA A 265 2.00 -8.85 -15.51
C ALA A 265 0.82 -9.84 -15.52
N GLN A 266 0.92 -10.97 -14.79
CA GLN A 266 -0.17 -11.94 -14.74
C GLN A 266 -1.38 -11.39 -13.96
N CYS A 267 -1.15 -10.68 -12.88
CA CYS A 267 -2.19 -10.01 -12.12
C CYS A 267 -2.84 -8.89 -12.95
N GLY A 268 -2.04 -8.10 -13.65
CA GLY A 268 -2.54 -7.06 -14.57
C GLY A 268 -3.45 -7.64 -15.67
N GLN A 269 -3.05 -8.76 -16.29
CA GLN A 269 -3.89 -9.47 -17.26
C GLN A 269 -5.18 -10.02 -16.64
N ALA A 270 -5.11 -10.55 -15.39
CA ALA A 270 -6.30 -11.02 -14.71
C ALA A 270 -7.29 -9.89 -14.43
N LEU A 271 -6.81 -8.71 -14.05
CA LEU A 271 -7.64 -7.52 -13.84
C LEU A 271 -8.39 -7.10 -15.11
N THR A 272 -7.78 -7.19 -16.29
CA THR A 272 -8.51 -6.86 -17.54
C THR A 272 -9.69 -7.78 -17.81
N ARG A 273 -9.61 -9.07 -17.42
CA ARG A 273 -10.68 -10.07 -17.60
C ARG A 273 -11.85 -9.93 -16.63
N LEU A 274 -11.67 -9.22 -15.52
CA LEU A 274 -12.74 -9.00 -14.53
C LEU A 274 -13.74 -7.91 -14.96
N ASN A 275 -13.46 -7.20 -16.03
CA ASN A 275 -14.34 -6.15 -16.59
C ASN A 275 -14.97 -6.53 -17.94
N ASP A 276 -14.54 -7.66 -18.49
CA ASP A 276 -15.21 -8.30 -19.65
C ASP A 276 -16.36 -9.18 -19.12
#